data_a74c2029259b91743230275575cdaaf3
#
_entry.id   a74c2029259b91743230275575cdaaf3
#
_cell.length_a   1.000
_cell.length_b   1.000
_cell.length_c   1.000
_cell.angle_alpha   90.00
_cell.angle_beta   90.00
_cell.angle_gamma   90.00
#
_symmetry.space_group_name_H-M   'P 1'
#
loop_
_entity.id
_entity.type
_entity.pdbx_description
1 polymer ?
#
loop_
_entity_poly.entity_id
_entity_poly.type
_entity_poly.pdbx_seq_one_letter_code
_entity_poly.pdbx_strand_id
1 'polypeptide(L)'
;TLPSDGHYENLAEAAKWGFKISQGMRKVKTLQEIYDFINYWDTERKNLPVATDGIVLKVNSIRQQQHLGYTAKSPRWAIAYKFKAEQAVTRLESVSFQVGRTGAVTPVANMDAVRLAGTMVKRATLNNEDFIKNLGLHIGDYVYVEKGGEIIPKIVGVDVTKRSAEAQPVEFVDCCPECGTPLVRYEGEAAYYCPNDTGCPPQIKGRIEHFIARKAMNIDSLGPETVDDYYRRGLIHNIADLYCIQVQDINGSGNRERSARKIVSSIEASKQVPFERVVFALGIRFVGETSARQLARHFKTMEALQNASLQQLMEVDGVGEVIAKSIVAYFHNPANMAIVNPLRDYGLQMQLS
;
A
#
# COMPACT_ATOMS: atom_id res chain seq x y z
N THR A 1 6.30 33.32 11.15
CA THR A 1 7.60 33.55 10.49
C THR A 1 8.64 32.70 11.20
N LEU A 2 9.50 31.98 10.46
CA LEU A 2 10.60 31.22 11.05
C LEU A 2 11.69 32.17 11.55
N PRO A 3 12.30 31.93 12.72
CA PRO A 3 13.33 32.77 13.28
C PRO A 3 14.62 32.85 12.44
N SER A 4 14.95 31.79 11.68
CA SER A 4 16.19 31.66 10.92
C SER A 4 15.95 31.01 9.57
N ASP A 5 16.86 31.23 8.61
CA ASP A 5 16.93 30.43 7.37
C ASP A 5 17.45 29.00 7.64
N GLY A 6 18.00 28.72 8.80
CA GLY A 6 18.54 27.42 9.15
C GLY A 6 17.52 26.46 9.75
N HIS A 7 17.34 25.28 9.18
CA HIS A 7 16.45 24.22 9.70
C HIS A 7 16.89 23.76 11.10
N TYR A 8 18.20 23.53 11.30
CA TYR A 8 18.79 23.15 12.58
C TYR A 8 18.57 24.24 13.64
N GLU A 9 18.81 25.50 13.29
CA GLU A 9 18.65 26.64 14.16
C GLU A 9 17.19 26.83 14.58
N ASN A 10 16.26 26.64 13.68
CA ASN A 10 14.82 26.71 13.97
C ASN A 10 14.38 25.58 14.92
N LEU A 11 14.92 24.38 14.79
CA LEU A 11 14.64 23.28 15.73
C LEU A 11 15.25 23.57 17.12
N ALA A 12 16.45 24.12 17.18
CA ALA A 12 17.08 24.50 18.44
C ALA A 12 16.27 25.61 19.18
N GLU A 13 15.69 26.54 18.42
CA GLU A 13 14.80 27.55 18.97
C GLU A 13 13.47 26.95 19.47
N ALA A 14 12.88 26.02 18.72
CA ALA A 14 11.67 25.31 19.14
C ALA A 14 11.87 24.53 20.45
N ALA A 15 13.07 23.98 20.68
CA ALA A 15 13.42 23.36 21.98
C ALA A 15 13.28 24.31 23.16
N LYS A 16 13.67 25.57 22.99
CA LYS A 16 13.52 26.62 24.04
C LYS A 16 12.05 26.93 24.33
N TRP A 17 11.15 26.69 23.37
CA TRP A 17 9.71 26.86 23.56
C TRP A 17 9.04 25.63 24.18
N GLY A 18 9.82 24.63 24.59
CA GLY A 18 9.32 23.42 25.24
C GLY A 18 8.96 22.29 24.33
N PHE A 19 9.22 22.38 23.00
CA PHE A 19 9.05 21.27 22.12
C PHE A 19 10.13 20.20 22.33
N LYS A 20 9.72 18.93 22.30
CA LYS A 20 10.67 17.79 22.37
C LYS A 20 11.37 17.62 21.02
N ILE A 21 12.65 17.99 21.00
CA ILE A 21 13.51 17.86 19.81
C ILE A 21 14.51 16.73 20.06
N SER A 22 14.85 15.99 19.00
CA SER A 22 15.86 14.93 19.08
C SER A 22 17.21 15.52 19.52
N GLN A 23 17.79 14.96 20.57
CA GLN A 23 19.15 15.32 21.02
C GLN A 23 20.23 14.77 20.09
N GLY A 24 19.88 13.80 19.23
CA GLY A 24 20.78 13.19 18.25
C GLY A 24 20.97 14.00 16.98
N MET A 25 20.34 15.17 16.83
CA MET A 25 20.52 15.98 15.63
C MET A 25 21.88 16.68 15.61
N ARG A 26 22.47 16.78 14.42
CA ARG A 26 23.78 17.44 14.21
C ARG A 26 23.80 18.23 12.91
N LYS A 27 24.40 19.42 12.93
CA LYS A 27 24.69 20.19 11.72
C LYS A 27 26.09 19.83 11.23
N VAL A 28 26.21 19.48 9.97
CA VAL A 28 27.45 19.02 9.32
C VAL A 28 27.71 19.79 8.02
N LYS A 29 28.94 19.85 7.56
CA LYS A 29 29.35 20.58 6.36
C LYS A 29 30.07 19.70 5.34
N THR A 30 30.59 18.57 5.76
CA THR A 30 31.42 17.70 4.91
C THR A 30 30.82 16.30 4.82
N LEU A 31 31.15 15.57 3.77
CA LEU A 31 30.75 14.19 3.60
C LEU A 31 31.33 13.28 4.70
N GLN A 32 32.56 13.56 5.14
CA GLN A 32 33.19 12.81 6.22
C GLN A 32 32.38 12.94 7.53
N GLU A 33 31.96 14.15 7.88
CA GLU A 33 31.11 14.35 9.07
C GLU A 33 29.77 13.61 8.98
N ILE A 34 29.23 13.44 7.77
CA ILE A 34 28.03 12.60 7.54
C ILE A 34 28.33 11.15 7.85
N TYR A 35 29.42 10.59 7.30
CA TYR A 35 29.83 9.21 7.58
C TYR A 35 30.13 8.96 9.06
N ASP A 36 30.80 9.90 9.72
CA ASP A 36 31.08 9.82 11.14
C ASP A 36 29.79 9.79 11.98
N PHE A 37 28.78 10.56 11.57
CA PHE A 37 27.47 10.58 12.20
C PHE A 37 26.71 9.26 11.99
N ILE A 38 26.76 8.71 10.76
CA ILE A 38 26.17 7.42 10.42
C ILE A 38 26.80 6.31 11.28
N ASN A 39 28.13 6.23 11.30
CA ASN A 39 28.85 5.19 12.04
C ASN A 39 28.61 5.29 13.55
N TYR A 40 28.54 6.48 14.09
CA TYR A 40 28.22 6.71 15.50
C TYR A 40 26.83 6.14 15.83
N TRP A 41 25.82 6.53 15.07
CA TRP A 41 24.45 6.11 15.35
C TRP A 41 24.16 4.65 14.97
N ASP A 42 24.87 4.03 14.06
CA ASP A 42 24.75 2.60 13.79
C ASP A 42 25.05 1.75 15.03
N THR A 43 25.93 2.23 15.89
CA THR A 43 26.30 1.60 17.17
C THR A 43 25.41 2.09 18.31
N GLU A 44 25.33 3.42 18.52
CA GLU A 44 24.73 4.03 19.70
C GLU A 44 23.18 4.05 19.69
N ARG A 45 22.54 3.83 18.54
CA ARG A 45 21.07 3.77 18.45
C ARG A 45 20.41 2.74 19.35
N LYS A 46 21.16 1.70 19.74
CA LYS A 46 20.68 0.65 20.65
C LYS A 46 20.44 1.17 22.08
N ASN A 47 21.09 2.27 22.44
CA ASN A 47 20.99 2.94 23.74
C ASN A 47 19.88 3.99 23.77
N LEU A 48 19.18 4.24 22.63
CA LEU A 48 18.07 5.19 22.60
C LEU A 48 16.81 4.59 23.24
N PRO A 49 15.98 5.42 23.91
CA PRO A 49 14.71 4.95 24.49
C PRO A 49 13.65 4.57 23.45
N VAL A 50 13.94 4.83 22.16
CA VAL A 50 13.06 4.54 21.03
C VAL A 50 13.82 3.77 19.96
N ALA A 51 13.17 2.81 19.33
CA ALA A 51 13.76 2.08 18.21
C ALA A 51 13.99 3.02 17.02
N THR A 52 15.22 2.99 16.46
CA THR A 52 15.63 3.85 15.35
C THR A 52 16.21 2.99 14.24
N ASP A 53 15.68 3.11 13.03
CA ASP A 53 16.04 2.31 11.86
C ASP A 53 16.95 3.04 10.85
N GLY A 54 17.19 4.31 11.07
CA GLY A 54 18.01 5.13 10.19
C GLY A 54 18.16 6.57 10.66
N ILE A 55 18.74 7.39 9.81
CA ILE A 55 18.88 8.83 9.97
C ILE A 55 18.28 9.55 8.77
N VAL A 56 17.95 10.83 8.93
CA VAL A 56 17.48 11.68 7.83
C VAL A 56 18.44 12.84 7.65
N LEU A 57 19.03 12.92 6.47
CA LEU A 57 19.86 14.02 6.01
C LEU A 57 18.96 15.08 5.38
N LYS A 58 19.11 16.34 5.77
CA LYS A 58 18.29 17.44 5.27
C LYS A 58 19.16 18.62 4.88
N VAL A 59 18.81 19.31 3.79
CA VAL A 59 19.41 20.60 3.46
C VAL A 59 19.06 21.61 4.55
N ASN A 60 20.04 22.32 5.13
CA ASN A 60 19.78 23.20 6.26
C ASN A 60 19.09 24.51 5.90
N SER A 61 19.40 25.12 4.74
CA SER A 61 18.77 26.39 4.33
C SER A 61 17.32 26.20 3.92
N ILE A 62 16.40 26.89 4.58
CA ILE A 62 14.96 26.88 4.26
C ILE A 62 14.70 27.41 2.84
N ARG A 63 15.42 28.43 2.41
CA ARG A 63 15.32 28.94 1.02
C ARG A 63 15.71 27.88 0.00
N GLN A 64 16.78 27.14 0.26
CA GLN A 64 17.19 26.04 -0.61
C GLN A 64 16.15 24.90 -0.60
N GLN A 65 15.57 24.57 0.54
CA GLN A 65 14.48 23.58 0.63
C GLN A 65 13.28 23.99 -0.22
N GLN A 66 12.88 25.26 -0.16
CA GLN A 66 11.77 25.80 -0.97
C GLN A 66 12.09 25.74 -2.48
N HIS A 67 13.31 26.08 -2.85
CA HIS A 67 13.76 26.02 -4.25
C HIS A 67 13.79 24.57 -4.80
N LEU A 68 14.30 23.62 -4.02
CA LEU A 68 14.31 22.20 -4.39
C LEU A 68 12.90 21.59 -4.45
N GLY A 69 12.00 22.07 -3.60
CA GLY A 69 10.58 21.68 -3.59
C GLY A 69 10.36 20.22 -3.19
N TYR A 70 9.26 19.68 -3.72
CA TYR A 70 8.73 18.36 -3.36
C TYR A 70 8.44 17.53 -4.61
N THR A 71 8.51 16.21 -4.46
CA THR A 71 7.82 15.28 -5.35
C THR A 71 6.36 15.12 -4.88
N ALA A 72 5.56 14.30 -5.56
CA ALA A 72 4.20 14.00 -5.11
C ALA A 72 4.14 13.35 -3.71
N LYS A 73 5.25 12.74 -3.23
CA LYS A 73 5.26 11.96 -1.98
C LYS A 73 6.31 12.39 -0.96
N SER A 74 7.36 13.08 -1.38
CA SER A 74 8.51 13.34 -0.53
C SER A 74 9.21 14.66 -0.87
N PRO A 75 9.90 15.30 0.09
CA PRO A 75 10.74 16.44 -0.18
C PRO A 75 11.96 16.06 -1.02
N ARG A 76 12.39 16.94 -1.92
CA ARG A 76 13.64 16.77 -2.70
C ARG A 76 14.89 17.16 -1.91
N TRP A 77 14.71 17.84 -0.79
CA TRP A 77 15.77 18.36 0.07
C TRP A 77 16.09 17.48 1.30
N ALA A 78 15.48 16.29 1.36
CA ALA A 78 15.73 15.31 2.43
C ALA A 78 15.93 13.91 1.84
N ILE A 79 16.85 13.16 2.45
CA ILE A 79 17.13 11.76 2.11
C ILE A 79 17.24 10.93 3.39
N ALA A 80 16.57 9.78 3.41
CA ALA A 80 16.71 8.82 4.49
C ALA A 80 17.85 7.85 4.22
N TYR A 81 18.74 7.69 5.20
CA TYR A 81 19.71 6.61 5.23
C TYR A 81 19.22 5.55 6.24
N LYS A 82 19.00 4.34 5.76
CA LYS A 82 18.58 3.20 6.59
C LYS A 82 19.79 2.40 7.04
N PHE A 83 19.88 2.10 8.34
CA PHE A 83 20.89 1.18 8.85
C PHE A 83 20.67 -0.22 8.30
N LYS A 84 21.71 -1.04 8.36
CA LYS A 84 21.60 -2.45 7.99
C LYS A 84 20.52 -3.12 8.84
N ALA A 85 19.63 -3.84 8.18
CA ALA A 85 18.56 -4.56 8.84
C ALA A 85 19.12 -5.68 9.72
N GLU A 86 18.47 -5.93 10.87
CA GLU A 86 18.75 -7.13 11.64
C GLU A 86 18.29 -8.36 10.86
N GLN A 87 19.07 -9.44 10.96
CA GLN A 87 18.75 -10.73 10.40
C GLN A 87 18.55 -11.74 11.52
N ALA A 88 17.61 -12.65 11.33
CA ALA A 88 17.43 -13.83 12.16
C ALA A 88 17.36 -15.09 11.27
N VAL A 89 17.74 -16.23 11.82
CA VAL A 89 17.61 -17.52 11.15
C VAL A 89 16.45 -18.26 11.78
N THR A 90 15.56 -18.78 10.94
CA THR A 90 14.42 -19.59 11.39
C THR A 90 14.09 -20.67 10.37
N ARG A 91 13.29 -21.68 10.76
CA ARG A 91 12.91 -22.77 9.89
C ARG A 91 11.64 -22.44 9.12
N LEU A 92 11.63 -22.72 7.81
CA LEU A 92 10.45 -22.63 6.96
C LEU A 92 9.56 -23.86 7.20
N GLU A 93 8.34 -23.64 7.71
CA GLU A 93 7.37 -24.72 7.94
C GLU A 93 6.51 -25.00 6.70
N SER A 94 6.02 -23.94 6.05
CA SER A 94 5.16 -24.03 4.86
C SER A 94 5.16 -22.73 4.09
N VAL A 95 4.59 -22.77 2.88
CA VAL A 95 4.30 -21.58 2.07
C VAL A 95 2.80 -21.51 1.81
N SER A 96 2.21 -20.38 2.11
CA SER A 96 0.81 -20.06 1.78
C SER A 96 0.76 -19.00 0.69
N PHE A 97 -0.34 -18.94 -0.05
CA PHE A 97 -0.52 -18.02 -1.17
C PHE A 97 -1.69 -17.09 -0.88
N GLN A 98 -1.48 -15.81 -1.01
CA GLN A 98 -2.49 -14.78 -0.76
C GLN A 98 -2.86 -14.08 -2.05
N VAL A 99 -4.15 -13.86 -2.25
CA VAL A 99 -4.68 -13.15 -3.41
C VAL A 99 -4.96 -11.70 -3.01
N GLY A 100 -4.30 -10.76 -3.68
CA GLY A 100 -4.51 -9.34 -3.48
C GLY A 100 -5.68 -8.77 -4.28
N ARG A 101 -5.98 -7.51 -4.03
CA ARG A 101 -7.04 -6.74 -4.70
C ARG A 101 -6.99 -6.78 -6.24
N THR A 102 -5.82 -6.82 -6.80
CA THR A 102 -5.58 -6.87 -8.25
C THR A 102 -5.54 -8.28 -8.82
N GLY A 103 -5.79 -9.29 -8.00
CA GLY A 103 -5.65 -10.69 -8.37
C GLY A 103 -4.22 -11.23 -8.23
N ALA A 104 -3.23 -10.39 -7.91
CA ALA A 104 -1.86 -10.83 -7.73
C ALA A 104 -1.75 -11.88 -6.62
N VAL A 105 -1.12 -13.00 -6.91
CA VAL A 105 -0.90 -14.10 -5.97
C VAL A 105 0.49 -13.96 -5.37
N THR A 106 0.55 -13.69 -4.08
CA THR A 106 1.79 -13.46 -3.35
C THR A 106 2.09 -14.65 -2.43
N PRO A 107 3.24 -15.32 -2.59
CA PRO A 107 3.66 -16.38 -1.69
C PRO A 107 4.15 -15.79 -0.36
N VAL A 108 3.79 -16.44 0.73
CA VAL A 108 4.13 -16.05 2.09
C VAL A 108 4.73 -17.25 2.82
N ALA A 109 5.96 -17.10 3.31
CA ALA A 109 6.61 -18.08 4.17
C ALA A 109 5.95 -18.07 5.54
N ASN A 110 5.54 -19.25 6.02
CA ASN A 110 5.19 -19.51 7.41
C ASN A 110 6.37 -20.20 8.07
N MET A 111 6.82 -19.69 9.22
CA MET A 111 8.09 -20.07 9.84
C MET A 111 7.93 -20.28 11.33
N ASP A 112 8.86 -21.03 11.91
CA ASP A 112 9.02 -21.04 13.36
C ASP A 112 9.17 -19.63 13.90
N ALA A 113 8.54 -19.35 15.03
CA ALA A 113 8.57 -18.01 15.61
C ALA A 113 9.98 -17.59 15.98
N VAL A 114 10.43 -16.47 15.47
CA VAL A 114 11.76 -15.91 15.78
C VAL A 114 11.64 -14.46 16.23
N ARG A 115 12.46 -14.08 17.20
CA ARG A 115 12.54 -12.69 17.65
C ARG A 115 13.42 -11.89 16.71
N LEU A 116 12.88 -10.83 16.15
CA LEU A 116 13.57 -9.96 15.19
C LEU A 116 13.12 -8.51 15.36
N ALA A 117 14.07 -7.60 15.54
CA ALA A 117 13.81 -6.17 15.77
C ALA A 117 12.73 -5.91 16.84
N GLY A 118 12.87 -6.60 18.00
CA GLY A 118 11.99 -6.44 19.16
C GLY A 118 10.60 -7.06 19.04
N THR A 119 10.26 -7.73 17.92
CA THR A 119 8.97 -8.39 17.71
C THR A 119 9.12 -9.87 17.40
N MET A 120 8.06 -10.66 17.64
CA MET A 120 7.99 -12.05 17.21
C MET A 120 7.51 -12.12 15.76
N VAL A 121 8.32 -12.70 14.89
CA VAL A 121 8.05 -12.89 13.46
C VAL A 121 7.76 -14.34 13.18
N LYS A 122 6.64 -14.64 12.50
CA LYS A 122 6.21 -16.00 12.08
C LYS A 122 5.95 -16.08 10.58
N ARG A 123 5.88 -14.95 9.90
CA ARG A 123 5.54 -14.86 8.47
C ARG A 123 6.43 -13.85 7.78
N ALA A 124 6.83 -14.15 6.54
CA ALA A 124 7.62 -13.24 5.70
C ALA A 124 7.18 -13.36 4.25
N THR A 125 7.31 -12.27 3.48
CA THR A 125 7.00 -12.31 2.05
C THR A 125 8.08 -13.06 1.27
N LEU A 126 7.65 -13.79 0.24
CA LEU A 126 8.49 -14.44 -0.77
C LEU A 126 8.34 -13.76 -2.16
N ASN A 127 7.72 -12.61 -2.21
CA ASN A 127 7.50 -11.76 -3.37
C ASN A 127 6.73 -12.44 -4.51
N ASN A 128 7.35 -13.40 -5.23
CA ASN A 128 6.80 -14.08 -6.40
C ASN A 128 7.49 -15.46 -6.64
N GLU A 129 7.06 -16.18 -7.66
CA GLU A 129 7.62 -17.48 -8.03
C GLU A 129 9.11 -17.41 -8.39
N ASP A 130 9.51 -16.39 -9.17
CA ASP A 130 10.90 -16.24 -9.59
C ASP A 130 11.84 -16.09 -8.38
N PHE A 131 11.37 -15.39 -7.35
CA PHE A 131 12.12 -15.22 -6.11
C PHE A 131 12.31 -16.56 -5.36
N ILE A 132 11.27 -17.40 -5.30
CA ILE A 132 11.33 -18.74 -4.72
C ILE A 132 12.34 -19.62 -5.48
N LYS A 133 12.27 -19.60 -6.82
CA LYS A 133 13.18 -20.37 -7.69
C LYS A 133 14.62 -19.89 -7.56
N ASN A 134 14.86 -18.59 -7.54
CA ASN A 134 16.19 -18.01 -7.39
C ASN A 134 16.84 -18.34 -6.04
N LEU A 135 16.04 -18.44 -4.97
CA LEU A 135 16.52 -18.92 -3.67
C LEU A 135 16.72 -20.44 -3.64
N GLY A 136 16.14 -21.18 -4.57
CA GLY A 136 16.10 -22.64 -4.53
C GLY A 136 15.46 -23.15 -3.24
N LEU A 137 14.34 -22.54 -2.83
CA LEU A 137 13.73 -22.72 -1.52
C LEU A 137 13.05 -24.10 -1.40
N HIS A 138 13.26 -24.77 -0.27
CA HIS A 138 12.65 -26.07 0.07
C HIS A 138 11.91 -25.96 1.41
N ILE A 139 10.88 -26.76 1.56
CA ILE A 139 10.18 -26.88 2.84
C ILE A 139 11.13 -27.50 3.88
N GLY A 140 11.16 -26.91 5.07
CA GLY A 140 12.08 -27.30 6.14
C GLY A 140 13.43 -26.58 6.10
N ASP A 141 13.72 -25.76 5.08
CA ASP A 141 14.95 -24.97 5.03
C ASP A 141 15.06 -24.00 6.21
N TYR A 142 16.29 -23.76 6.63
CA TYR A 142 16.62 -22.64 7.50
C TYR A 142 16.83 -21.40 6.63
N VAL A 143 16.06 -20.36 6.91
CA VAL A 143 16.00 -19.14 6.11
C VAL A 143 16.48 -17.92 6.89
N TYR A 144 17.16 -17.00 6.21
CA TYR A 144 17.54 -15.70 6.76
C TYR A 144 16.38 -14.73 6.55
N VAL A 145 15.86 -14.19 7.65
CA VAL A 145 14.75 -13.24 7.67
C VAL A 145 15.27 -11.88 8.06
N GLU A 146 14.94 -10.85 7.29
CA GLU A 146 15.20 -9.44 7.61
C GLU A 146 13.91 -8.71 7.94
N LYS A 147 14.02 -7.80 8.90
CA LYS A 147 13.01 -6.78 9.17
C LYS A 147 13.73 -5.44 9.28
N GLY A 148 13.92 -4.77 8.14
CA GLY A 148 14.41 -3.41 8.11
C GLY A 148 13.31 -2.43 8.46
N GLY A 149 13.54 -1.13 8.31
CA GLY A 149 12.54 -0.06 8.54
C GLY A 149 11.21 -0.23 7.80
N GLU A 150 11.05 -1.32 7.07
CA GLU A 150 9.78 -1.82 6.58
C GLU A 150 9.15 -2.72 7.63
N ILE A 151 7.86 -2.55 7.84
CA ILE A 151 7.08 -3.31 8.82
C ILE A 151 6.98 -4.79 8.42
N ILE A 152 7.18 -5.12 7.11
CA ILE A 152 6.98 -6.44 6.52
C ILE A 152 8.30 -7.22 6.53
N PRO A 153 8.37 -8.36 7.23
CA PRO A 153 9.53 -9.26 7.16
C PRO A 153 9.68 -9.87 5.76
N LYS A 154 10.92 -10.02 5.31
CA LYS A 154 11.25 -10.68 4.04
C LYS A 154 12.32 -11.74 4.22
N ILE A 155 12.24 -12.80 3.43
CA ILE A 155 13.33 -13.78 3.30
C ILE A 155 14.42 -13.18 2.42
N VAL A 156 15.68 -13.34 2.81
CA VAL A 156 16.82 -12.82 2.05
C VAL A 156 17.84 -13.88 1.66
N GLY A 157 17.70 -15.10 2.17
CA GLY A 157 18.60 -16.20 1.85
C GLY A 157 18.19 -17.50 2.51
N VAL A 158 18.90 -18.57 2.16
CA VAL A 158 18.71 -19.93 2.66
C VAL A 158 20.05 -20.48 3.13
N ASP A 159 20.05 -21.12 4.30
CA ASP A 159 21.19 -21.89 4.80
C ASP A 159 21.13 -23.32 4.25
N VAL A 160 21.66 -23.51 3.05
CA VAL A 160 21.65 -24.82 2.36
C VAL A 160 22.46 -25.89 3.11
N THR A 161 23.36 -25.50 4.02
CA THR A 161 24.17 -26.47 4.79
C THR A 161 23.35 -27.25 5.80
N LYS A 162 22.19 -26.71 6.19
CA LYS A 162 21.26 -27.33 7.14
C LYS A 162 20.07 -28.00 6.45
N ARG A 163 20.05 -28.06 5.13
CA ARG A 163 18.95 -28.69 4.37
C ARG A 163 18.96 -30.21 4.56
N SER A 164 17.78 -30.77 4.84
CA SER A 164 17.57 -32.20 4.80
C SER A 164 17.69 -32.75 3.38
N ALA A 165 18.27 -33.95 3.23
CA ALA A 165 18.34 -34.64 1.93
C ALA A 165 16.94 -34.95 1.34
N GLU A 166 15.92 -35.03 2.19
CA GLU A 166 14.52 -35.33 1.81
C GLU A 166 13.67 -34.07 1.61
N ALA A 167 14.27 -32.88 1.75
CA ALA A 167 13.55 -31.62 1.63
C ALA A 167 12.95 -31.45 0.22
N GLN A 168 11.64 -31.13 0.15
CA GLN A 168 10.94 -30.94 -1.11
C GLN A 168 11.03 -29.47 -1.53
N PRO A 169 11.27 -29.21 -2.84
CA PRO A 169 11.23 -27.83 -3.35
C PRO A 169 9.85 -27.19 -3.11
N VAL A 170 9.85 -25.89 -2.88
CA VAL A 170 8.60 -25.13 -2.82
C VAL A 170 8.07 -24.96 -4.26
N GLU A 171 6.89 -25.49 -4.49
CA GLU A 171 6.17 -25.33 -5.76
C GLU A 171 5.20 -24.17 -5.69
N PHE A 172 5.09 -23.42 -6.77
CA PHE A 172 4.09 -22.37 -6.91
C PHE A 172 2.75 -22.99 -7.34
N VAL A 173 1.64 -22.34 -6.98
CA VAL A 173 0.30 -22.84 -7.32
C VAL A 173 -0.09 -22.49 -8.76
N ASP A 174 -0.76 -23.40 -9.44
CA ASP A 174 -1.26 -23.20 -10.82
C ASP A 174 -2.64 -22.53 -10.85
N CYS A 175 -3.40 -22.68 -9.78
CA CYS A 175 -4.75 -22.17 -9.64
C CYS A 175 -4.85 -21.22 -8.44
N CYS A 176 -5.80 -20.30 -8.54
CA CYS A 176 -6.12 -19.38 -7.45
C CYS A 176 -6.54 -20.16 -6.19
N PRO A 177 -5.89 -19.96 -5.04
CA PRO A 177 -6.22 -20.68 -3.81
C PRO A 177 -7.60 -20.33 -3.24
N GLU A 178 -8.23 -19.26 -3.72
CA GLU A 178 -9.51 -18.76 -3.23
C GLU A 178 -10.70 -19.15 -4.10
N CYS A 179 -10.54 -19.16 -5.42
CA CYS A 179 -11.65 -19.43 -6.35
C CYS A 179 -11.38 -20.55 -7.36
N GLY A 180 -10.20 -21.18 -7.33
CA GLY A 180 -9.84 -22.30 -8.19
C GLY A 180 -9.57 -21.93 -9.66
N THR A 181 -9.68 -20.67 -10.06
CA THR A 181 -9.43 -20.23 -11.43
C THR A 181 -7.96 -20.38 -11.79
N PRO A 182 -7.59 -20.93 -12.97
CA PRO A 182 -6.21 -21.00 -13.42
C PRO A 182 -5.54 -19.62 -13.42
N LEU A 183 -4.31 -19.58 -12.92
CA LEU A 183 -3.54 -18.35 -12.83
C LEU A 183 -2.95 -17.98 -14.19
N VAL A 184 -2.79 -16.68 -14.43
CA VAL A 184 -2.13 -16.14 -15.61
C VAL A 184 -0.92 -15.30 -15.23
N ARG A 185 0.11 -15.32 -16.07
CA ARG A 185 1.26 -14.42 -15.94
C ARG A 185 1.30 -13.53 -17.17
N TYR A 186 1.25 -12.23 -16.97
CA TYR A 186 1.30 -11.26 -18.07
C TYR A 186 2.75 -11.03 -18.51
N GLU A 187 2.94 -10.73 -19.78
CA GLU A 187 4.26 -10.45 -20.35
C GLU A 187 4.93 -9.26 -19.62
N GLY A 188 6.17 -9.44 -19.22
CA GLY A 188 6.95 -8.44 -18.49
C GLY A 188 6.64 -8.34 -17.00
N GLU A 189 5.71 -9.15 -16.46
CA GLU A 189 5.38 -9.16 -15.04
C GLU A 189 5.92 -10.41 -14.33
N ALA A 190 6.42 -10.20 -13.11
CA ALA A 190 6.95 -11.29 -12.27
C ALA A 190 5.87 -12.03 -11.47
N ALA A 191 4.71 -11.42 -11.31
CA ALA A 191 3.61 -11.98 -10.53
C ALA A 191 2.66 -12.81 -11.39
N TYR A 192 2.06 -13.84 -10.77
CA TYR A 192 0.88 -14.52 -11.27
C TYR A 192 -0.39 -13.86 -10.77
N TYR A 193 -1.44 -13.89 -11.57
CA TYR A 193 -2.71 -13.24 -11.30
C TYR A 193 -3.88 -14.19 -11.47
N CYS A 194 -4.86 -14.07 -10.57
CA CYS A 194 -6.18 -14.64 -10.78
C CYS A 194 -6.99 -13.71 -11.69
N PRO A 195 -7.38 -14.17 -12.91
CA PRO A 195 -8.11 -13.34 -13.86
C PRO A 195 -9.61 -13.19 -13.52
N ASN A 196 -10.12 -13.94 -12.54
CA ASN A 196 -11.52 -13.89 -12.11
C ASN A 196 -11.80 -12.68 -11.23
N ASP A 197 -11.78 -11.48 -11.80
CA ASP A 197 -11.90 -10.24 -11.08
C ASP A 197 -13.32 -9.95 -10.56
N THR A 198 -14.35 -10.57 -11.12
CA THR A 198 -15.75 -10.39 -10.71
C THR A 198 -16.24 -11.47 -9.76
N GLY A 199 -15.56 -12.62 -9.67
CA GLY A 199 -15.99 -13.77 -8.87
C GLY A 199 -15.03 -14.17 -7.74
N CYS A 200 -13.82 -13.62 -7.71
CA CYS A 200 -12.84 -13.97 -6.68
C CYS A 200 -13.05 -13.12 -5.40
N PRO A 201 -13.41 -13.73 -4.25
CA PRO A 201 -13.77 -12.99 -3.04
C PRO A 201 -12.72 -11.99 -2.53
N PRO A 202 -11.42 -12.31 -2.46
CA PRO A 202 -10.40 -11.35 -2.06
C PRO A 202 -10.30 -10.13 -2.99
N GLN A 203 -10.51 -10.31 -4.29
CA GLN A 203 -10.48 -9.21 -5.25
C GLN A 203 -11.68 -8.28 -5.07
N ILE A 204 -12.88 -8.85 -4.87
CA ILE A 204 -14.10 -8.09 -4.60
C ILE A 204 -13.96 -7.29 -3.30
N LYS A 205 -13.63 -7.98 -2.20
CA LYS A 205 -13.44 -7.34 -0.88
C LYS A 205 -12.34 -6.28 -0.91
N GLY A 206 -11.20 -6.59 -1.51
CA GLY A 206 -10.07 -5.67 -1.61
C GLY A 206 -10.37 -4.42 -2.43
N ARG A 207 -11.24 -4.48 -3.46
CA ARG A 207 -11.73 -3.30 -4.18
C ARG A 207 -12.63 -2.44 -3.31
N ILE A 208 -13.50 -3.04 -2.51
CA ILE A 208 -14.36 -2.33 -1.57
C ILE A 208 -13.49 -1.66 -0.48
N GLU A 209 -12.53 -2.37 0.09
CA GLU A 209 -11.57 -1.84 1.06
C GLU A 209 -10.77 -0.65 0.51
N HIS A 210 -10.32 -0.75 -0.74
CA HIS A 210 -9.65 0.36 -1.43
C HIS A 210 -10.58 1.56 -1.58
N PHE A 211 -11.83 1.33 -2.00
CA PHE A 211 -12.82 2.38 -2.22
C PHE A 211 -13.14 3.16 -0.93
N ILE A 212 -13.34 2.45 0.18
CA ILE A 212 -13.65 3.08 1.48
C ILE A 212 -12.44 3.74 2.15
N ALA A 213 -11.22 3.45 1.69
CA ALA A 213 -10.00 3.90 2.33
C ALA A 213 -9.93 5.42 2.50
N ARG A 214 -9.17 5.88 3.53
CA ARG A 214 -9.01 7.30 3.87
C ARG A 214 -8.57 8.18 2.71
N LYS A 215 -7.72 7.68 1.82
CA LYS A 215 -7.25 8.40 0.63
C LYS A 215 -8.22 8.36 -0.55
N ALA A 216 -9.16 7.42 -0.55
CA ALA A 216 -10.22 7.27 -1.54
C ALA A 216 -11.51 7.97 -1.06
N MET A 217 -12.58 7.25 -0.83
CA MET A 217 -13.86 7.85 -0.44
C MET A 217 -13.96 8.19 1.06
N ASN A 218 -12.98 7.80 1.88
CA ASN A 218 -12.89 8.10 3.31
C ASN A 218 -14.16 7.74 4.09
N ILE A 219 -14.65 6.52 3.88
CA ILE A 219 -15.82 6.02 4.60
C ILE A 219 -15.36 5.43 5.94
N ASP A 220 -15.58 6.18 7.02
CA ASP A 220 -15.20 5.78 8.36
C ASP A 220 -16.09 4.64 8.90
N SER A 221 -15.56 3.93 9.89
CA SER A 221 -16.25 2.85 10.59
C SER A 221 -16.53 1.59 9.77
N LEU A 222 -16.06 1.53 8.52
CA LEU A 222 -15.95 0.33 7.71
C LEU A 222 -14.49 -0.12 7.68
N GLY A 223 -14.20 -1.28 8.27
CA GLY A 223 -12.88 -1.91 8.20
C GLY A 223 -12.95 -3.24 7.43
N PRO A 224 -11.81 -3.93 7.20
CA PRO A 224 -11.76 -5.20 6.47
C PRO A 224 -12.68 -6.27 7.06
N GLU A 225 -12.79 -6.36 8.40
CA GLU A 225 -13.67 -7.32 9.08
C GLU A 225 -15.16 -7.03 8.80
N THR A 226 -15.56 -5.75 8.77
CA THR A 226 -16.93 -5.35 8.48
C THR A 226 -17.26 -5.57 6.99
N VAL A 227 -16.32 -5.30 6.10
CA VAL A 227 -16.46 -5.59 4.65
C VAL A 227 -16.63 -7.09 4.43
N ASP A 228 -15.84 -7.92 5.10
CA ASP A 228 -15.96 -9.37 5.03
C ASP A 228 -17.32 -9.88 5.56
N ASP A 229 -17.80 -9.33 6.69
CA ASP A 229 -19.12 -9.67 7.24
C ASP A 229 -20.25 -9.30 6.26
N TYR A 230 -20.22 -8.09 5.71
CA TYR A 230 -21.25 -7.63 4.77
C TYR A 230 -21.22 -8.41 3.45
N TYR A 231 -20.03 -8.75 2.97
CA TYR A 231 -19.88 -9.61 1.79
C TYR A 231 -20.47 -11.01 2.05
N ARG A 232 -20.12 -11.65 3.16
CA ARG A 232 -20.66 -12.99 3.53
C ARG A 232 -22.15 -13.00 3.73
N ARG A 233 -22.74 -11.91 4.23
CA ARG A 233 -24.19 -11.73 4.40
C ARG A 233 -24.91 -11.38 3.10
N GLY A 234 -24.18 -11.16 1.99
CA GLY A 234 -24.76 -10.77 0.72
C GLY A 234 -25.26 -9.33 0.65
N LEU A 235 -24.84 -8.47 1.58
CA LEU A 235 -25.22 -7.05 1.57
C LEU A 235 -24.45 -6.24 0.54
N ILE A 236 -23.21 -6.62 0.23
CA ILE A 236 -22.36 -5.95 -0.73
C ILE A 236 -21.64 -6.97 -1.62
N HIS A 237 -21.61 -6.72 -2.93
CA HIS A 237 -20.86 -7.49 -3.93
C HIS A 237 -19.93 -6.60 -4.75
N ASN A 238 -20.11 -5.29 -4.68
CA ASN A 238 -19.30 -4.28 -5.34
C ASN A 238 -19.39 -2.93 -4.60
N ILE A 239 -18.64 -1.94 -5.07
CA ILE A 239 -18.58 -0.61 -4.44
C ILE A 239 -19.90 0.18 -4.54
N ALA A 240 -20.72 -0.07 -5.55
CA ALA A 240 -21.99 0.63 -5.72
C ALA A 240 -23.03 0.19 -4.67
N ASP A 241 -22.99 -1.08 -4.25
CA ASP A 241 -23.90 -1.62 -3.24
C ASP A 241 -23.78 -0.91 -1.89
N LEU A 242 -22.62 -0.29 -1.60
CA LEU A 242 -22.43 0.50 -0.38
C LEU A 242 -23.48 1.60 -0.23
N TYR A 243 -23.88 2.23 -1.34
CA TYR A 243 -24.85 3.33 -1.34
C TYR A 243 -26.32 2.88 -1.25
N CYS A 244 -26.55 1.57 -1.29
CA CYS A 244 -27.88 0.97 -1.06
C CYS A 244 -28.10 0.57 0.40
N ILE A 245 -27.04 0.52 1.23
CA ILE A 245 -27.11 0.02 2.60
C ILE A 245 -27.97 0.97 3.47
N GLN A 246 -28.92 0.38 4.19
CA GLN A 246 -29.75 1.06 5.18
C GLN A 246 -29.37 0.62 6.60
N VAL A 247 -29.72 1.45 7.60
CA VAL A 247 -29.46 1.13 9.02
C VAL A 247 -30.01 -0.23 9.41
N GLN A 248 -31.20 -0.57 8.92
CA GLN A 248 -31.89 -1.85 9.19
C GLN A 248 -31.14 -3.07 8.63
N ASP A 249 -30.42 -2.93 7.53
CA ASP A 249 -29.66 -4.02 6.90
C ASP A 249 -28.44 -4.41 7.75
N ILE A 250 -27.87 -3.43 8.47
CA ILE A 250 -26.70 -3.61 9.34
C ILE A 250 -27.13 -4.24 10.66
N ASN A 251 -28.29 -3.86 11.20
CA ASN A 251 -28.77 -4.27 12.51
C ASN A 251 -29.32 -5.70 12.50
N GLY A 252 -28.46 -6.68 12.71
CA GLY A 252 -28.86 -8.07 12.95
C GLY A 252 -29.43 -8.36 14.33
N SER A 253 -29.37 -7.47 15.31
CA SER A 253 -30.05 -7.41 16.64
C SER A 253 -29.20 -6.61 17.67
N GLY A 254 -29.86 -5.74 18.48
CA GLY A 254 -29.34 -5.12 19.70
C GLY A 254 -28.36 -3.95 19.50
N ASN A 255 -27.54 -3.66 20.46
CA ASN A 255 -26.65 -2.50 20.69
C ASN A 255 -25.81 -1.92 19.54
N ARG A 256 -26.03 -2.32 18.30
CA ARG A 256 -25.27 -1.90 17.09
C ARG A 256 -25.89 -0.75 16.30
N GLU A 257 -27.09 -0.28 16.68
CA GLU A 257 -27.79 0.76 15.91
C GLU A 257 -27.00 2.07 15.78
N ARG A 258 -26.31 2.50 16.84
CA ARG A 258 -25.46 3.70 16.81
C ARG A 258 -24.30 3.54 15.84
N SER A 259 -23.68 2.36 15.80
CA SER A 259 -22.60 2.05 14.85
C SER A 259 -23.13 2.00 13.43
N ALA A 260 -24.29 1.41 13.19
CA ALA A 260 -24.94 1.34 11.89
C ALA A 260 -25.28 2.74 11.34
N ARG A 261 -25.87 3.61 12.18
CA ARG A 261 -26.15 5.00 11.82
C ARG A 261 -24.86 5.77 11.45
N LYS A 262 -23.75 5.52 12.18
CA LYS A 262 -22.45 6.14 11.86
C LYS A 262 -21.91 5.69 10.51
N ILE A 263 -22.02 4.40 10.18
CA ILE A 263 -21.61 3.85 8.89
C ILE A 263 -22.41 4.48 7.75
N VAL A 264 -23.75 4.45 7.84
CA VAL A 264 -24.65 5.02 6.82
C VAL A 264 -24.42 6.52 6.65
N SER A 265 -24.24 7.26 7.75
CA SER A 265 -23.89 8.69 7.69
C SER A 265 -22.56 8.94 7.01
N SER A 266 -21.57 8.08 7.24
CA SER A 266 -20.24 8.20 6.60
C SER A 266 -20.30 7.87 5.11
N ILE A 267 -21.11 6.89 4.70
CA ILE A 267 -21.37 6.59 3.29
C ILE A 267 -22.02 7.80 2.61
N GLU A 268 -23.02 8.39 3.24
CA GLU A 268 -23.71 9.58 2.69
C GLU A 268 -22.75 10.77 2.58
N ALA A 269 -21.92 11.03 3.59
CA ALA A 269 -20.92 12.08 3.57
C ALA A 269 -19.86 11.88 2.46
N SER A 270 -19.57 10.63 2.09
CA SER A 270 -18.60 10.33 1.02
C SER A 270 -19.03 10.83 -0.36
N LYS A 271 -20.30 11.09 -0.59
CA LYS A 271 -20.81 11.67 -1.84
C LYS A 271 -20.24 13.06 -2.12
N GLN A 272 -19.71 13.74 -1.10
CA GLN A 272 -19.08 15.07 -1.23
C GLN A 272 -17.57 14.99 -1.48
N VAL A 273 -17.01 13.79 -1.56
CA VAL A 273 -15.57 13.60 -1.84
C VAL A 273 -15.24 14.10 -3.24
N PRO A 274 -14.16 14.89 -3.44
CA PRO A 274 -13.81 15.48 -4.72
C PRO A 274 -13.57 14.44 -5.83
N PHE A 275 -13.85 14.85 -7.07
CA PHE A 275 -13.81 13.99 -8.26
C PHE A 275 -12.48 13.26 -8.45
N GLU A 276 -11.34 13.90 -8.22
CA GLU A 276 -10.04 13.24 -8.33
C GLU A 276 -9.88 12.05 -7.37
N ARG A 277 -10.52 12.08 -6.23
CA ARG A 277 -10.54 10.96 -5.28
C ARG A 277 -11.52 9.87 -5.71
N VAL A 278 -12.62 10.24 -6.34
CA VAL A 278 -13.54 9.26 -6.95
C VAL A 278 -12.81 8.48 -8.04
N VAL A 279 -12.06 9.14 -8.93
CA VAL A 279 -11.23 8.46 -9.95
C VAL A 279 -10.23 7.49 -9.31
N PHE A 280 -9.54 7.92 -8.25
CA PHE A 280 -8.63 7.05 -7.51
C PHE A 280 -9.36 5.88 -6.85
N ALA A 281 -10.53 6.12 -6.28
CA ALA A 281 -11.34 5.14 -5.57
C ALA A 281 -11.84 3.99 -6.46
N LEU A 282 -12.04 4.22 -7.77
CA LEU A 282 -12.39 3.17 -8.72
C LEU A 282 -11.36 2.04 -8.77
N GLY A 283 -10.12 2.31 -8.33
CA GLY A 283 -9.08 1.29 -8.21
C GLY A 283 -8.57 0.75 -9.55
N ILE A 284 -8.64 1.56 -10.63
CA ILE A 284 -8.12 1.20 -11.95
C ILE A 284 -6.65 0.82 -11.81
N ARG A 285 -6.27 -0.32 -12.39
CA ARG A 285 -4.91 -0.83 -12.29
C ARG A 285 -3.90 0.19 -12.81
N PHE A 286 -2.78 0.37 -12.12
CA PHE A 286 -1.73 1.35 -12.38
C PHE A 286 -2.13 2.82 -12.16
N VAL A 287 -3.38 3.14 -11.90
CA VAL A 287 -3.82 4.50 -11.57
C VAL A 287 -3.67 4.74 -10.08
N GLY A 288 -2.60 5.45 -9.70
CA GLY A 288 -2.36 5.89 -8.33
C GLY A 288 -3.01 7.25 -8.04
N GLU A 289 -2.87 7.72 -6.78
CA GLU A 289 -3.43 9.01 -6.34
C GLU A 289 -2.99 10.19 -7.22
N THR A 290 -1.71 10.23 -7.62
CA THR A 290 -1.18 11.30 -8.48
C THR A 290 -1.76 11.24 -9.89
N SER A 291 -1.76 10.05 -10.52
CA SER A 291 -2.31 9.86 -11.86
C SER A 291 -3.81 10.16 -11.89
N ALA A 292 -4.57 9.75 -10.86
CA ALA A 292 -6.00 10.06 -10.74
C ALA A 292 -6.25 11.55 -10.69
N ARG A 293 -5.44 12.31 -9.94
CA ARG A 293 -5.51 13.77 -9.88
C ARG A 293 -5.22 14.43 -11.21
N GLN A 294 -4.19 13.98 -11.93
CA GLN A 294 -3.83 14.49 -13.26
C GLN A 294 -4.93 14.21 -14.27
N LEU A 295 -5.47 13.00 -14.30
CA LEU A 295 -6.59 12.60 -15.16
C LEU A 295 -7.84 13.46 -14.88
N ALA A 296 -8.21 13.62 -13.61
CA ALA A 296 -9.37 14.43 -13.22
C ALA A 296 -9.22 15.90 -13.65
N ARG A 297 -8.03 16.47 -13.51
CA ARG A 297 -7.75 17.86 -13.94
C ARG A 297 -7.76 18.04 -15.45
N HIS A 298 -7.28 17.04 -16.20
CA HIS A 298 -7.22 17.09 -17.65
C HIS A 298 -8.62 16.92 -18.27
N PHE A 299 -9.32 15.84 -17.90
CA PHE A 299 -10.62 15.51 -18.50
C PHE A 299 -11.81 16.22 -17.85
N LYS A 300 -11.66 16.71 -16.62
CA LYS A 300 -12.64 17.47 -15.85
C LYS A 300 -13.92 16.72 -15.48
N THR A 301 -14.37 15.76 -16.29
CA THR A 301 -15.57 14.96 -16.04
C THR A 301 -15.30 13.47 -16.20
N MET A 302 -16.07 12.65 -15.49
CA MET A 302 -16.02 11.19 -15.64
C MET A 302 -16.38 10.77 -17.07
N GLU A 303 -17.35 11.43 -17.70
CA GLU A 303 -17.78 11.12 -19.06
C GLU A 303 -16.65 11.34 -20.07
N ALA A 304 -15.93 12.47 -19.97
CA ALA A 304 -14.78 12.73 -20.84
C ALA A 304 -13.66 11.69 -20.63
N LEU A 305 -13.39 11.30 -19.38
CA LEU A 305 -12.41 10.30 -19.04
C LEU A 305 -12.79 8.90 -19.59
N GLN A 306 -14.06 8.51 -19.48
CA GLN A 306 -14.57 7.22 -19.97
C GLN A 306 -14.46 7.10 -21.49
N ASN A 307 -14.64 8.19 -22.22
CA ASN A 307 -14.64 8.22 -23.68
C ASN A 307 -13.27 8.59 -24.27
N ALA A 308 -12.25 8.79 -23.42
CA ALA A 308 -10.93 9.17 -23.87
C ALA A 308 -10.25 8.06 -24.68
N SER A 309 -9.66 8.44 -25.80
CA SER A 309 -8.83 7.54 -26.60
C SER A 309 -7.48 7.27 -25.89
N LEU A 310 -6.80 6.19 -26.30
CA LEU A 310 -5.46 5.87 -25.82
C LEU A 310 -4.49 7.06 -25.97
N GLN A 311 -4.56 7.74 -27.13
CA GLN A 311 -3.70 8.88 -27.43
C GLN A 311 -3.98 10.06 -26.50
N GLN A 312 -5.25 10.41 -26.30
CA GLN A 312 -5.65 11.49 -25.39
C GLN A 312 -5.22 11.22 -23.93
N LEU A 313 -5.29 9.95 -23.49
CA LEU A 313 -4.81 9.56 -22.16
C LEU A 313 -3.30 9.73 -22.03
N MET A 314 -2.53 9.43 -23.08
CA MET A 314 -1.08 9.59 -23.09
C MET A 314 -0.60 11.05 -23.14
N GLU A 315 -1.47 12.00 -23.47
CA GLU A 315 -1.18 13.44 -23.38
C GLU A 315 -1.15 13.95 -21.93
N VAL A 316 -1.71 13.17 -20.99
CA VAL A 316 -1.73 13.54 -19.57
C VAL A 316 -0.36 13.29 -18.94
N ASP A 317 0.18 14.31 -18.28
CA ASP A 317 1.49 14.20 -17.60
C ASP A 317 1.52 13.03 -16.62
N GLY A 318 2.55 12.19 -16.71
CA GLY A 318 2.71 10.99 -15.89
C GLY A 318 1.84 9.79 -16.27
N VAL A 319 1.10 9.87 -17.40
CA VAL A 319 0.32 8.73 -17.93
C VAL A 319 1.03 8.15 -19.16
N GLY A 320 1.74 7.04 -18.95
CA GLY A 320 2.36 6.27 -20.03
C GLY A 320 1.39 5.26 -20.66
N GLU A 321 1.87 4.57 -21.70
CA GLU A 321 1.07 3.60 -22.49
C GLU A 321 0.43 2.52 -21.62
N VAL A 322 1.13 1.99 -20.62
CA VAL A 322 0.64 0.94 -19.71
C VAL A 322 -0.58 1.43 -18.91
N ILE A 323 -0.48 2.64 -18.36
CA ILE A 323 -1.60 3.27 -17.61
C ILE A 323 -2.76 3.55 -18.54
N ALA A 324 -2.50 4.14 -19.71
CA ALA A 324 -3.52 4.47 -20.69
C ALA A 324 -4.29 3.24 -21.18
N LYS A 325 -3.59 2.15 -21.51
CA LYS A 325 -4.21 0.86 -21.87
C LYS A 325 -5.08 0.30 -20.73
N SER A 326 -4.62 0.41 -19.50
CA SER A 326 -5.39 -0.04 -18.34
C SER A 326 -6.69 0.75 -18.16
N ILE A 327 -6.67 2.06 -18.37
CA ILE A 327 -7.86 2.93 -18.29
C ILE A 327 -8.84 2.58 -19.39
N VAL A 328 -8.38 2.46 -20.63
CA VAL A 328 -9.22 2.08 -21.78
C VAL A 328 -9.89 0.72 -21.52
N ALA A 329 -9.11 -0.28 -21.11
CA ALA A 329 -9.63 -1.63 -20.81
C ALA A 329 -10.68 -1.58 -19.67
N TYR A 330 -10.44 -0.77 -18.63
CA TYR A 330 -11.36 -0.64 -17.51
C TYR A 330 -12.74 -0.12 -17.95
N PHE A 331 -12.79 0.98 -18.70
CA PHE A 331 -14.05 1.59 -19.13
C PHE A 331 -14.72 0.88 -20.31
N HIS A 332 -14.00 0.06 -21.08
CA HIS A 332 -14.58 -0.81 -22.10
C HIS A 332 -15.16 -2.11 -21.53
N ASN A 333 -14.91 -2.42 -20.27
CA ASN A 333 -15.48 -3.58 -19.60
C ASN A 333 -16.91 -3.28 -19.13
N PRO A 334 -17.96 -3.96 -19.68
CA PRO A 334 -19.34 -3.74 -19.28
C PRO A 334 -19.62 -3.97 -17.79
N ALA A 335 -18.89 -4.91 -17.16
CA ALA A 335 -19.03 -5.20 -15.75
C ALA A 335 -18.57 -4.02 -14.88
N ASN A 336 -17.49 -3.33 -15.27
CA ASN A 336 -17.04 -2.12 -14.59
C ASN A 336 -18.02 -0.96 -14.80
N MET A 337 -18.54 -0.81 -16.00
CA MET A 337 -19.54 0.24 -16.29
C MET A 337 -20.85 0.04 -15.54
N ALA A 338 -21.28 -1.20 -15.34
CA ALA A 338 -22.43 -1.54 -14.49
C ALA A 338 -22.25 -1.11 -13.02
N ILE A 339 -21.00 -0.94 -12.57
CA ILE A 339 -20.67 -0.44 -11.23
C ILE A 339 -20.53 1.09 -11.23
N VAL A 340 -19.86 1.67 -12.23
CA VAL A 340 -19.55 3.12 -12.29
C VAL A 340 -20.82 3.94 -12.57
N ASN A 341 -21.69 3.49 -13.47
CA ASN A 341 -22.91 4.23 -13.82
C ASN A 341 -23.83 4.49 -12.62
N PRO A 342 -24.16 3.50 -11.75
CA PRO A 342 -24.96 3.73 -10.56
C PRO A 342 -24.33 4.73 -9.58
N LEU A 343 -23.01 4.85 -9.50
CA LEU A 343 -22.35 5.81 -8.61
C LEU A 343 -22.73 7.25 -8.97
N ARG A 344 -22.93 7.55 -10.26
CA ARG A 344 -23.44 8.85 -10.71
C ARG A 344 -24.84 9.09 -10.17
N ASP A 345 -25.73 8.09 -10.29
CA ASP A 345 -27.12 8.18 -9.87
C ASP A 345 -27.25 8.33 -8.35
N TYR A 346 -26.33 7.79 -7.60
CA TYR A 346 -26.23 7.97 -6.14
C TYR A 346 -25.70 9.33 -5.72
N GLY A 347 -25.25 10.17 -6.64
CA GLY A 347 -24.85 11.55 -6.40
C GLY A 347 -23.39 11.75 -6.03
N LEU A 348 -22.49 10.84 -6.42
CA LEU A 348 -21.04 11.05 -6.26
C LEU A 348 -20.56 12.18 -7.18
N GLN A 349 -19.47 12.85 -6.80
CA GLN A 349 -18.88 13.91 -7.60
C GLN A 349 -18.23 13.32 -8.86
N MET A 350 -18.87 13.51 -10.03
CA MET A 350 -18.42 12.99 -11.32
C MET A 350 -17.76 14.05 -12.20
N GLN A 351 -17.48 15.21 -11.64
CA GLN A 351 -16.83 16.33 -12.32
C GLN A 351 -15.98 17.15 -11.35
N LEU A 352 -14.99 17.81 -11.88
CA LEU A 352 -14.17 18.76 -11.13
C LEU A 352 -15.00 20.02 -10.84
N SER A 353 -15.06 20.42 -9.57
CA SER A 353 -15.74 21.64 -9.11
C SER A 353 -14.93 22.89 -9.41
#